data_58aa884769b907e5ae4317560754c96e
#
_entry.id   58aa884769b907e5ae4317560754c96e
#
_cell.length_a   1.000
_cell.length_b   1.000
_cell.length_c   1.000
_cell.angle_alpha   90.00
_cell.angle_beta   90.00
_cell.angle_gamma   90.00
#
_symmetry.space_group_name_H-M   'P 1'
#
loop_
_entity.id
_entity.type
_entity.pdbx_description
1 polymer ?
#
loop_
_entity_poly.entity_id
_entity_poly.type
_entity_poly.pdbx_seq_one_letter_code
_entity_poly.pdbx_strand_id
1 'polypeptide(L)'
;MNGDRRQYVITKLPQYLIIHIKRFSKNTQQYIEKNPTIVNFPVRNLDLAAYTELSDEDKEKVPTKYHLMSSTQHDGQPDSGTYRTYVHFKANDQWYDIQDLHVNGVHPQLISVSESYIQVYDSSPS
;
A
#
# COMPACT_ATOMS: atom_id res chain seq x y z
N MET A 1 19.41 -16.35 -21.43
CA MET A 1 18.73 -15.91 -20.90
C MET A 1 17.95 -15.10 -21.31
N ASN A 2 17.40 -15.13 -21.33
CA ASN A 2 16.78 -14.51 -21.54
C ASN A 2 15.98 -13.80 -21.09
N GLY A 3 16.01 -13.32 -21.10
CA GLY A 3 15.26 -12.59 -20.21
C GLY A 3 14.45 -11.50 -20.81
N ASP A 4 13.20 -11.71 -20.82
CA ASP A 4 12.28 -10.68 -21.17
C ASP A 4 12.18 -9.69 -20.00
N ARG A 5 12.83 -8.55 -20.12
CA ARG A 5 12.61 -7.45 -19.22
C ARG A 5 11.31 -6.78 -19.60
N ARG A 6 10.33 -6.90 -18.73
CA ARG A 6 9.10 -6.12 -18.82
C ARG A 6 9.27 -4.87 -18.00
N GLN A 7 9.17 -3.73 -18.65
CA GLN A 7 9.16 -2.45 -17.96
C GLN A 7 7.74 -1.91 -17.98
N TYR A 8 7.21 -1.65 -16.79
CA TYR A 8 5.88 -1.06 -16.65
C TYR A 8 6.03 0.40 -16.32
N VAL A 9 5.28 1.24 -17.03
CA VAL A 9 5.24 2.67 -16.77
C VAL A 9 3.80 3.10 -16.56
N ILE A 10 3.62 4.13 -15.74
CA ILE A 10 2.31 4.69 -15.45
C ILE A 10 2.03 5.78 -16.47
N THR A 11 0.95 5.64 -17.22
CA THR A 11 0.57 6.61 -18.25
C THR A 11 -0.36 7.70 -17.72
N LYS A 12 -1.06 7.42 -16.62
CA LYS A 12 -1.99 8.38 -16.01
C LYS A 12 -1.96 8.19 -14.49
N LEU A 13 -1.90 9.30 -13.75
CA LEU A 13 -1.86 9.27 -12.30
C LEU A 13 -3.27 9.59 -11.75
N PRO A 14 -3.94 8.64 -11.08
CA PRO A 14 -5.23 8.87 -10.48
C PRO A 14 -5.09 9.66 -9.17
N GLN A 15 -6.20 10.20 -8.66
CA GLN A 15 -6.21 10.82 -7.34
C GLN A 15 -5.99 9.79 -6.23
N TYR A 16 -6.64 8.63 -6.35
CA TYR A 16 -6.51 7.54 -5.38
C TYR A 16 -5.81 6.36 -6.02
N LEU A 17 -4.88 5.78 -5.28
CA LEU A 17 -4.10 4.63 -5.73
C LEU A 17 -4.32 3.49 -4.76
N ILE A 18 -4.79 2.34 -5.26
CA ILE A 18 -4.99 1.14 -4.46
C ILE A 18 -3.92 0.14 -4.86
N ILE A 19 -3.10 -0.25 -3.89
CA ILE A 19 -2.05 -1.24 -4.12
C ILE A 19 -2.43 -2.52 -3.39
N HIS A 20 -2.46 -3.62 -4.12
CA HIS A 20 -2.73 -4.94 -3.58
C HIS A 20 -1.44 -5.76 -3.64
N ILE A 21 -0.96 -6.18 -2.48
CA ILE A 21 0.24 -7.01 -2.39
C ILE A 21 -0.20 -8.47 -2.38
N LYS A 22 0.20 -9.21 -3.41
CA LYS A 22 -0.20 -10.60 -3.56
C LYS A 22 0.56 -11.46 -2.55
N ARG A 23 -0.14 -11.90 -1.50
CA ARG A 23 0.45 -12.70 -0.42
C ARG A 23 -0.01 -14.14 -0.42
N PHE A 24 -1.10 -14.45 -1.12
CA PHE A 24 -1.67 -15.79 -1.13
C PHE A 24 -1.48 -16.44 -2.49
N SER A 25 -1.01 -17.66 -2.49
CA SER A 25 -0.84 -18.44 -3.71
C SER A 25 -1.05 -19.92 -3.41
N LYS A 26 -1.36 -20.70 -4.44
CA LYS A 26 -1.44 -22.14 -4.30
C LYS A 26 -0.07 -22.74 -4.57
N ASN A 27 0.35 -23.68 -3.70
CA ASN A 27 1.59 -24.42 -3.93
C ASN A 27 1.34 -25.57 -4.91
N THR A 28 2.38 -26.38 -5.15
CA THR A 28 2.30 -27.50 -6.08
C THR A 28 1.29 -28.58 -5.66
N GLN A 29 0.91 -28.58 -4.37
CA GLN A 29 -0.07 -29.52 -3.82
C GLN A 29 -1.47 -28.91 -3.74
N GLN A 30 -1.70 -27.73 -4.33
CA GLN A 30 -2.96 -27.03 -4.35
C GLN A 30 -3.39 -26.44 -2.98
N TYR A 31 -2.49 -26.37 -2.02
CA TYR A 31 -2.75 -25.69 -0.75
C TYR A 31 -2.42 -24.23 -0.87
N ILE A 32 -3.20 -23.40 -0.15
CA ILE A 32 -2.97 -21.94 -0.13
C ILE A 32 -1.83 -21.63 0.82
N GLU A 33 -0.84 -20.91 0.31
CA GLU A 33 0.29 -20.44 1.10
C GLU A 33 0.24 -18.92 1.21
N LYS A 34 0.65 -18.41 2.37
CA LYS A 34 0.78 -16.99 2.63
C LYS A 34 2.25 -16.60 2.58
N ASN A 35 2.55 -15.54 1.84
CA ASN A 35 3.88 -14.92 1.87
C ASN A 35 3.89 -13.82 2.93
N PRO A 36 4.54 -14.01 4.08
CA PRO A 36 4.53 -13.04 5.17
C PRO A 36 5.62 -11.98 5.05
N THR A 37 6.33 -11.92 3.95
CA THR A 37 7.43 -10.99 3.77
C THR A 37 6.98 -9.56 4.03
N ILE A 38 7.73 -8.84 4.87
CA ILE A 38 7.46 -7.45 5.16
C ILE A 38 7.95 -6.61 3.99
N VAL A 39 7.07 -5.81 3.44
CA VAL A 39 7.39 -4.87 2.36
C VAL A 39 7.42 -3.48 2.97
N ASN A 40 8.58 -2.84 2.95
CA ASN A 40 8.70 -1.47 3.43
C ASN A 40 8.07 -0.52 2.42
N PHE A 41 7.28 0.42 2.91
CA PHE A 41 6.61 1.40 2.07
C PHE A 41 6.51 2.73 2.80
N PRO A 42 6.54 3.85 2.06
CA PRO A 42 6.43 5.15 2.70
C PRO A 42 4.98 5.44 3.08
N VAL A 43 4.78 5.99 4.27
CA VAL A 43 3.47 6.48 4.73
C VAL A 43 3.19 7.83 4.10
N ARG A 44 4.22 8.65 3.87
CA ARG A 44 4.10 9.98 3.26
C ARG A 44 5.04 10.10 2.08
N ASN A 45 4.67 10.92 1.12
CA ASN A 45 5.53 11.29 -0.01
C ASN A 45 5.96 10.09 -0.86
N LEU A 46 5.02 9.18 -1.14
CA LEU A 46 5.27 8.20 -2.20
C LEU A 46 5.25 8.94 -3.53
N ASP A 47 6.42 9.16 -4.11
CA ASP A 47 6.55 9.94 -5.34
C ASP A 47 6.63 9.00 -6.54
N LEU A 48 5.65 9.06 -7.42
CA LEU A 48 5.58 8.23 -8.62
C LEU A 48 6.10 8.94 -9.87
N ALA A 49 6.71 10.11 -9.74
CA ALA A 49 7.19 10.88 -10.88
C ALA A 49 8.17 10.09 -11.75
N ALA A 50 9.03 9.28 -11.14
CA ALA A 50 10.02 8.48 -11.86
C ALA A 50 9.43 7.31 -12.63
N TYR A 51 8.19 6.93 -12.35
CA TYR A 51 7.55 5.76 -12.94
C TYR A 51 6.48 6.11 -13.95
N THR A 52 6.38 7.38 -14.34
CA THR A 52 5.39 7.85 -15.31
C THR A 52 6.07 8.33 -16.57
N GLU A 53 5.36 8.24 -17.71
CA GLU A 53 5.82 8.72 -19.00
C GLU A 53 5.58 10.22 -19.23
N LEU A 54 5.02 10.92 -18.23
CA LEU A 54 4.74 12.34 -18.36
C LEU A 54 6.04 13.13 -18.58
N SER A 55 5.95 14.20 -19.39
CA SER A 55 7.06 15.12 -19.53
C SER A 55 7.33 15.86 -18.23
N ASP A 56 8.53 16.42 -18.07
CA ASP A 56 8.86 17.17 -16.87
C ASP A 56 7.90 18.34 -16.64
N GLU A 57 7.46 18.98 -17.72
CA GLU A 57 6.49 20.06 -17.66
C GLU A 57 5.15 19.57 -17.13
N ASP A 58 4.69 18.42 -17.62
CA ASP A 58 3.42 17.84 -17.18
C ASP A 58 3.49 17.33 -15.75
N LYS A 59 4.65 16.81 -15.31
CA LYS A 59 4.86 16.38 -13.94
C LYS A 59 4.71 17.51 -12.93
N GLU A 60 5.01 18.74 -13.34
CA GLU A 60 4.82 19.90 -12.49
C GLU A 60 3.35 20.29 -12.36
N LYS A 61 2.51 19.92 -13.32
CA LYS A 61 1.10 20.29 -13.37
C LYS A 61 0.19 19.31 -12.66
N VAL A 62 0.61 18.06 -12.50
CA VAL A 62 -0.21 17.03 -11.89
C VAL A 62 0.44 16.53 -10.59
N PRO A 63 -0.36 16.15 -9.58
CA PRO A 63 0.20 15.58 -8.36
C PRO A 63 0.86 14.24 -8.65
N THR A 64 2.12 14.08 -8.24
CA THR A 64 2.86 12.82 -8.34
C THR A 64 3.14 12.20 -6.97
N LYS A 65 2.91 12.95 -5.91
CA LYS A 65 3.17 12.49 -4.55
C LYS A 65 1.89 12.02 -3.89
N TYR A 66 1.99 10.88 -3.24
CA TYR A 66 0.87 10.21 -2.60
C TYR A 66 1.14 10.01 -1.12
N HIS A 67 0.08 10.09 -0.33
CA HIS A 67 0.12 9.83 1.10
C HIS A 67 -0.79 8.65 1.42
N LEU A 68 -0.34 7.77 2.28
CA LEU A 68 -1.13 6.61 2.68
C LEU A 68 -2.34 7.05 3.48
N MET A 69 -3.53 6.58 3.08
CA MET A 69 -4.78 6.81 3.79
C MET A 69 -5.14 5.64 4.69
N SER A 70 -4.93 4.44 4.20
CA SER A 70 -5.23 3.23 4.95
C SER A 70 -4.34 2.09 4.48
N SER A 71 -4.12 1.16 5.39
CA SER A 71 -3.37 -0.06 5.12
C SER A 71 -4.06 -1.20 5.84
N THR A 72 -4.43 -2.24 5.11
CA THR A 72 -5.04 -3.43 5.68
C THR A 72 -4.02 -4.55 5.67
N GLN A 73 -3.84 -5.20 6.81
CA GLN A 73 -2.99 -6.37 6.90
C GLN A 73 -3.78 -7.60 7.29
N HIS A 74 -3.27 -8.74 6.92
CA HIS A 74 -3.82 -10.03 7.31
C HIS A 74 -2.90 -10.63 8.38
N ASP A 75 -3.46 -10.93 9.54
CA ASP A 75 -2.75 -11.57 10.63
C ASP A 75 -3.12 -13.06 10.67
N GLY A 76 -2.11 -13.92 10.76
CA GLY A 76 -2.33 -15.36 10.92
C GLY A 76 -2.19 -16.13 9.62
N GLN A 77 -2.79 -17.30 9.60
CA GLN A 77 -2.71 -18.24 8.50
C GLN A 77 -3.78 -17.96 7.44
N PRO A 78 -3.62 -18.46 6.19
CA PRO A 78 -4.57 -18.17 5.13
C PRO A 78 -6.02 -18.55 5.44
N ASP A 79 -6.23 -19.62 6.21
CA ASP A 79 -7.55 -20.17 6.48
C ASP A 79 -8.12 -19.78 7.84
N SER A 80 -7.33 -19.12 8.68
CA SER A 80 -7.73 -18.84 10.07
C SER A 80 -7.26 -17.46 10.54
N GLY A 81 -6.93 -16.59 9.61
CA GLY A 81 -6.43 -15.27 9.94
C GLY A 81 -7.53 -14.25 10.18
N THR A 82 -7.13 -13.10 10.66
CA THR A 82 -7.98 -11.93 10.83
C THR A 82 -7.38 -10.75 10.11
N TYR A 83 -8.22 -9.75 9.84
CA TYR A 83 -7.77 -8.53 9.18
C TYR A 83 -7.71 -7.39 10.18
N ARG A 84 -6.72 -6.54 10.00
CA ARG A 84 -6.53 -5.32 10.78
C ARG A 84 -6.35 -4.17 9.81
N THR A 85 -7.00 -3.04 10.07
CA THR A 85 -6.91 -1.87 9.20
C THR A 85 -6.34 -0.69 9.98
N TYR A 86 -5.34 -0.05 9.39
CA TYR A 86 -4.81 1.21 9.88
C TYR A 86 -5.40 2.33 9.04
N VAL A 87 -5.92 3.37 9.70
CA VAL A 87 -6.57 4.49 9.02
C VAL A 87 -5.97 5.80 9.50
N HIS A 88 -5.72 6.69 8.57
CA HIS A 88 -5.24 8.04 8.87
C HIS A 88 -6.41 9.01 8.93
N PHE A 89 -6.52 9.75 10.03
CA PHE A 89 -7.47 10.83 10.19
C PHE A 89 -6.77 12.15 9.89
N LYS A 90 -7.15 12.78 8.77
CA LYS A 90 -6.52 14.04 8.37
C LYS A 90 -6.78 15.18 9.37
N ALA A 91 -7.95 15.15 10.00
CA ALA A 91 -8.37 16.24 10.89
C ALA A 91 -7.42 16.45 12.07
N ASN A 92 -6.85 15.35 12.61
CA ASN A 92 -5.93 15.43 13.75
C ASN A 92 -4.55 14.85 13.44
N ASP A 93 -4.30 14.47 12.19
CA ASP A 93 -3.05 13.87 11.73
C ASP A 93 -2.62 12.67 12.59
N GLN A 94 -3.59 11.84 12.96
CA GLN A 94 -3.34 10.66 13.78
C GLN A 94 -3.70 9.40 13.02
N TRP A 95 -3.02 8.30 13.35
CA TRP A 95 -3.27 6.98 12.82
C TRP A 95 -3.96 6.11 13.86
N TYR A 96 -4.90 5.29 13.40
CA TYR A 96 -5.67 4.40 14.26
C TYR A 96 -5.62 2.99 13.73
N ASP A 97 -5.50 2.04 14.66
CA ASP A 97 -5.58 0.61 14.42
C ASP A 97 -7.01 0.18 14.70
N ILE A 98 -7.67 -0.34 13.68
CA ILE A 98 -9.07 -0.78 13.78
C ILE A 98 -9.11 -2.29 13.62
N GLN A 99 -9.59 -2.98 14.65
CA GLN A 99 -9.76 -4.43 14.63
C GLN A 99 -11.10 -4.74 15.31
N ASP A 100 -12.05 -5.27 14.53
CA ASP A 100 -13.43 -5.48 14.98
C ASP A 100 -14.02 -4.18 15.54
N LEU A 101 -14.39 -4.19 16.83
CA LEU A 101 -14.96 -3.02 17.49
C LEU A 101 -13.92 -2.20 18.25
N HIS A 102 -12.66 -2.57 18.17
CA HIS A 102 -11.59 -1.90 18.88
C HIS A 102 -10.89 -0.88 17.98
N VAL A 103 -10.71 0.33 18.50
CA VAL A 103 -10.01 1.42 17.81
C VAL A 103 -8.94 1.94 18.76
N ASN A 104 -7.68 1.83 18.35
CA ASN A 104 -6.54 2.27 19.15
C ASN A 104 -5.64 3.18 18.34
N GLY A 105 -5.08 4.22 18.97
CA GLY A 105 -4.05 5.03 18.33
C GLY A 105 -2.80 4.21 18.07
N VAL A 106 -2.13 4.47 16.94
CA VAL A 106 -0.94 3.75 16.56
C VAL A 106 0.10 4.72 15.98
N HIS A 107 1.38 4.43 16.22
CA HIS A 107 2.46 5.23 15.68
C HIS A 107 2.68 4.88 14.20
N PRO A 108 2.85 5.89 13.32
CA PRO A 108 3.01 5.64 11.88
C PRO A 108 4.17 4.69 11.52
N GLN A 109 5.22 4.67 12.32
CA GLN A 109 6.37 3.80 12.07
C GLN A 109 6.02 2.32 12.12
N LEU A 110 5.03 1.94 12.91
CA LEU A 110 4.58 0.54 12.97
C LEU A 110 3.86 0.15 11.69
N ILE A 111 3.20 1.10 11.03
CA ILE A 111 2.45 0.83 9.81
C ILE A 111 3.39 0.56 8.65
N SER A 112 4.48 1.32 8.53
CA SER A 112 5.42 1.19 7.42
C SER A 112 6.17 -0.14 7.39
N VAL A 113 6.18 -0.88 8.51
CA VAL A 113 6.85 -2.18 8.60
C VAL A 113 5.87 -3.33 8.82
N SER A 114 4.58 -3.09 8.60
CA SER A 114 3.55 -4.12 8.80
C SER A 114 3.46 -5.06 7.59
N GLU A 115 2.79 -6.21 7.80
CA GLU A 115 2.48 -7.14 6.71
C GLU A 115 1.31 -6.60 5.90
N SER A 116 1.50 -5.48 5.23
CA SER A 116 0.43 -4.82 4.49
C SER A 116 -0.07 -5.69 3.34
N TYR A 117 -1.37 -5.77 3.19
CA TYR A 117 -2.04 -6.54 2.15
C TYR A 117 -2.68 -5.62 1.10
N ILE A 118 -3.40 -4.60 1.54
CA ILE A 118 -4.01 -3.61 0.67
C ILE A 118 -3.68 -2.22 1.21
N GLN A 119 -3.22 -1.35 0.33
CA GLN A 119 -2.86 0.03 0.66
C GLN A 119 -3.67 0.98 -0.20
N VAL A 120 -4.20 2.03 0.41
CA VAL A 120 -4.89 3.10 -0.31
C VAL A 120 -4.13 4.40 -0.11
N TYR A 121 -3.73 5.01 -1.20
CA TYR A 121 -3.00 6.28 -1.22
C TYR A 121 -3.85 7.37 -1.85
N ASP A 122 -3.62 8.60 -1.41
CA ASP A 122 -4.31 9.80 -1.90
C ASP A 122 -3.27 10.83 -2.31
N SER A 123 -3.47 11.43 -3.47
CA SER A 123 -2.60 12.50 -3.98
C SER A 123 -3.07 13.90 -3.55
N SER A 124 -4.20 14.02 -2.86
CA SER A 124 -4.68 15.31 -2.41
C SER A 124 -3.71 15.92 -1.41
N PRO A 125 -3.57 17.26 -1.37
CA PRO A 125 -2.80 17.91 -0.31
C PRO A 125 -3.38 17.57 1.06
N SER A 126 -2.48 17.26 1.98
CA SER A 126 -2.88 16.96 3.36
C SER A 126 -3.06 18.24 4.18
#